data_11ca67fca2d0463624f8c56c054d0858
#
_entry.id   11ca67fca2d0463624f8c56c054d0858
#
_cell.length_a   1.000
_cell.length_b   1.000
_cell.length_c   1.000
_cell.angle_alpha   90.00
_cell.angle_beta   90.00
_cell.angle_gamma   90.00
#
_symmetry.space_group_name_H-M   'P 1'
#
loop_
_entity.id
_entity.type
_entity.pdbx_description
1 polymer ?
#
loop_
_entity_poly.entity_id
_entity_poly.type
_entity_poly.pdbx_seq_one_letter_code
_entity_poly.pdbx_strand_id
1 'polypeptide(L)'
;MAGDDGAVIGILLVDDDELVRAGLRAILAAEPDLDVLGEASDGAEVPGLVRRLQPDVVLMDVRMPAVDGIAATRHLVTSLPEPPRVLVLTTFGNDGYVYDALQAGATGFLLKRARPAEIVQAVRTVARGESLLFPAAVRDLIATQGRAGGDALRGAGLTDREGEVLRWVARGLSNAEIARELVVGLETVKTHVGNVLAKLGARDRTQAVVAAYESGFIDPRRPPE
;
A
#
# COMPACT_ATOMS: atom_id res chain seq x y z
N MET A 1 -12.35 24.96 -12.62
CA MET A 1 -12.43 24.62 -11.18
C MET A 1 -13.58 23.64 -11.06
N ALA A 2 -13.30 22.34 -11.22
CA ALA A 2 -14.22 21.30 -10.81
C ALA A 2 -13.73 20.87 -9.43
N GLY A 3 -14.54 21.15 -8.39
CA GLY A 3 -14.28 20.68 -7.04
C GLY A 3 -14.30 19.16 -7.07
N ASP A 4 -13.32 18.56 -6.41
CA ASP A 4 -13.37 17.19 -5.98
C ASP A 4 -14.51 17.12 -4.95
N ASP A 5 -15.71 16.83 -5.42
CA ASP A 5 -16.88 16.55 -4.58
C ASP A 5 -16.51 15.31 -3.78
N GLY A 6 -16.27 15.49 -2.47
CA GLY A 6 -15.71 14.53 -1.57
C GLY A 6 -16.50 13.23 -1.52
N ALA A 7 -16.13 12.29 -2.37
CA ALA A 7 -16.61 10.92 -2.25
C ALA A 7 -16.23 10.40 -0.87
N VAL A 8 -17.20 9.92 -0.10
CA VAL A 8 -16.99 9.31 1.21
C VAL A 8 -16.20 8.01 1.00
N ILE A 9 -15.11 7.85 1.70
CA ILE A 9 -14.25 6.66 1.63
C ILE A 9 -14.87 5.56 2.51
N GLY A 10 -15.29 4.47 1.89
CA GLY A 10 -15.84 3.30 2.56
C GLY A 10 -14.73 2.40 3.13
N ILE A 11 -14.82 2.08 4.43
CA ILE A 11 -13.78 1.36 5.15
C ILE A 11 -14.33 0.08 5.75
N LEU A 12 -13.59 -1.03 5.62
CA LEU A 12 -13.80 -2.27 6.37
C LEU A 12 -12.71 -2.38 7.44
N LEU A 13 -13.10 -2.55 8.70
CA LEU A 13 -12.18 -2.78 9.83
C LEU A 13 -12.05 -4.28 10.07
N VAL A 14 -10.82 -4.79 10.15
CA VAL A 14 -10.53 -6.20 10.39
C VAL A 14 -9.46 -6.34 11.47
N ASP A 15 -9.86 -6.82 12.64
CA ASP A 15 -8.97 -6.99 13.80
C ASP A 15 -9.66 -7.97 14.78
N ASP A 16 -8.95 -8.86 15.42
CA ASP A 16 -9.53 -9.79 16.39
C ASP A 16 -9.82 -9.13 17.75
N ASP A 17 -9.15 -8.02 18.06
CA ASP A 17 -9.36 -7.24 19.28
C ASP A 17 -10.54 -6.25 19.13
N GLU A 18 -11.63 -6.50 19.85
CA GLU A 18 -12.82 -5.65 19.84
C GLU A 18 -12.52 -4.20 20.32
N LEU A 19 -11.61 -4.03 21.28
CA LEU A 19 -11.26 -2.71 21.79
C LEU A 19 -10.52 -1.88 20.74
N VAL A 20 -9.64 -2.53 19.99
CA VAL A 20 -8.92 -1.89 18.87
C VAL A 20 -9.93 -1.48 17.80
N ARG A 21 -10.87 -2.37 17.41
CA ARG A 21 -11.91 -2.03 16.43
C ARG A 21 -12.77 -0.85 16.89
N ALA A 22 -13.21 -0.86 18.15
CA ALA A 22 -14.00 0.24 18.71
C ALA A 22 -13.23 1.57 18.71
N GLY A 23 -11.94 1.55 19.04
CA GLY A 23 -11.05 2.72 18.98
C GLY A 23 -10.88 3.26 17.56
N LEU A 24 -10.60 2.38 16.60
CA LEU A 24 -10.46 2.76 15.18
C LEU A 24 -11.78 3.33 14.63
N ARG A 25 -12.90 2.70 14.94
CA ARG A 25 -14.23 3.22 14.55
C ARG A 25 -14.45 4.63 15.08
N ALA A 26 -14.16 4.87 16.36
CA ALA A 26 -14.36 6.19 16.97
C ALA A 26 -13.46 7.26 16.30
N ILE A 27 -12.22 6.92 15.94
CA ILE A 27 -11.28 7.80 15.24
C ILE A 27 -11.81 8.15 13.83
N LEU A 28 -12.24 7.15 13.07
CA LEU A 28 -12.67 7.33 11.69
C LEU A 28 -14.03 8.01 11.59
N ALA A 29 -14.98 7.68 12.48
CA ALA A 29 -16.30 8.30 12.52
C ALA A 29 -16.28 9.79 12.91
N ALA A 30 -15.17 10.30 13.43
CA ALA A 30 -14.99 11.74 13.67
C ALA A 30 -14.74 12.55 12.39
N GLU A 31 -14.45 11.88 11.27
CA GLU A 31 -14.11 12.49 9.98
C GLU A 31 -15.30 12.39 9.00
N PRO A 32 -15.79 13.49 8.45
CA PRO A 32 -17.02 13.49 7.63
C PRO A 32 -16.88 12.80 6.26
N ASP A 33 -15.65 12.58 5.81
CA ASP A 33 -15.29 11.95 4.54
C ASP A 33 -14.92 10.47 4.66
N LEU A 34 -15.03 9.88 5.87
CA LEU A 34 -14.73 8.48 6.15
C LEU A 34 -15.95 7.75 6.72
N ASP A 35 -16.26 6.58 6.17
CA ASP A 35 -17.37 5.75 6.64
C ASP A 35 -16.93 4.31 6.90
N VAL A 36 -17.20 3.80 8.11
CA VAL A 36 -16.94 2.41 8.48
C VAL A 36 -18.14 1.54 8.08
N LEU A 37 -18.06 0.94 6.90
CA LEU A 37 -19.12 0.11 6.30
C LEU A 37 -19.34 -1.21 7.05
N GLY A 38 -18.34 -1.70 7.77
CA GLY A 38 -18.45 -2.95 8.49
C GLY A 38 -17.19 -3.33 9.28
N GLU A 39 -17.31 -4.41 10.02
CA GLU A 39 -16.21 -4.98 10.80
C GLU A 39 -16.14 -6.49 10.63
N ALA A 40 -14.93 -7.02 10.83
CA ALA A 40 -14.65 -8.44 10.94
C ALA A 40 -13.69 -8.70 12.10
N SER A 41 -13.78 -9.86 12.69
CA SER A 41 -12.88 -10.33 13.76
C SER A 41 -11.85 -11.34 13.26
N ASP A 42 -11.95 -11.76 11.98
CA ASP A 42 -11.07 -12.76 11.38
C ASP A 42 -10.96 -12.56 9.87
N GLY A 43 -9.82 -12.92 9.31
CA GLY A 43 -9.56 -12.87 7.86
C GLY A 43 -10.50 -13.73 7.03
N ALA A 44 -11.07 -14.80 7.61
CA ALA A 44 -12.02 -15.68 6.94
C ALA A 44 -13.34 -14.97 6.55
N GLU A 45 -13.74 -13.93 7.29
CA GLU A 45 -14.96 -13.15 7.05
C GLU A 45 -14.79 -12.15 5.88
N VAL A 46 -13.55 -11.70 5.64
CA VAL A 46 -13.22 -10.57 4.78
C VAL A 46 -13.72 -10.72 3.34
N PRO A 47 -13.53 -11.87 2.64
CA PRO A 47 -13.97 -12.00 1.24
C PRO A 47 -15.49 -11.84 1.06
N GLY A 48 -16.26 -12.31 2.05
CA GLY A 48 -17.73 -12.16 2.07
C GLY A 48 -18.16 -10.71 2.28
N LEU A 49 -17.51 -10.03 3.21
CA LEU A 49 -17.79 -8.63 3.54
C LEU A 49 -17.38 -7.70 2.40
N VAL A 50 -16.21 -7.89 1.81
CA VAL A 50 -15.74 -7.07 0.67
C VAL A 50 -16.70 -7.16 -0.51
N ARG A 51 -17.15 -8.37 -0.88
CA ARG A 51 -18.15 -8.53 -1.96
C ARG A 51 -19.48 -7.83 -1.68
N ARG A 52 -19.93 -7.80 -0.43
CA ARG A 52 -21.20 -7.21 -0.02
C ARG A 52 -21.12 -5.70 0.15
N LEU A 53 -20.05 -5.21 0.78
CA LEU A 53 -19.93 -3.82 1.21
C LEU A 53 -19.17 -2.94 0.22
N GLN A 54 -18.37 -3.55 -0.67
CA GLN A 54 -17.54 -2.85 -1.66
C GLN A 54 -16.71 -1.70 -1.05
N PRO A 55 -15.92 -1.96 0.01
CA PRO A 55 -15.11 -0.93 0.64
C PRO A 55 -14.01 -0.44 -0.28
N ASP A 56 -13.65 0.83 -0.17
CA ASP A 56 -12.48 1.41 -0.85
C ASP A 56 -11.18 0.96 -0.18
N VAL A 57 -11.21 0.89 1.15
CA VAL A 57 -10.05 0.56 1.99
C VAL A 57 -10.42 -0.53 3.00
N VAL A 58 -9.52 -1.50 3.18
CA VAL A 58 -9.57 -2.47 4.26
C VAL A 58 -8.42 -2.17 5.24
N LEU A 59 -8.75 -1.82 6.47
CA LEU A 59 -7.79 -1.79 7.58
C LEU A 59 -7.68 -3.20 8.14
N MET A 60 -6.53 -3.85 7.96
CA MET A 60 -6.33 -5.27 8.20
C MET A 60 -5.28 -5.52 9.27
N ASP A 61 -5.67 -6.13 10.40
CA ASP A 61 -4.66 -6.66 11.32
C ASP A 61 -3.89 -7.83 10.69
N VAL A 62 -2.64 -7.97 11.09
CA VAL A 62 -1.77 -9.05 10.62
C VAL A 62 -2.15 -10.38 11.27
N ARG A 63 -2.36 -10.39 12.60
CA ARG A 63 -2.51 -11.62 13.35
C ARG A 63 -3.94 -11.83 13.83
N MET A 64 -4.59 -12.82 13.27
CA MET A 64 -5.93 -13.25 13.63
C MET A 64 -5.98 -14.78 13.76
N PRO A 65 -6.96 -15.34 14.54
CA PRO A 65 -6.91 -16.75 14.95
C PRO A 65 -7.05 -17.78 13.85
N ALA A 66 -8.01 -17.63 12.92
CA ALA A 66 -8.31 -18.64 11.91
C ALA A 66 -7.59 -18.35 10.59
N VAL A 67 -7.76 -17.15 10.03
CA VAL A 67 -7.09 -16.69 8.82
C VAL A 67 -6.39 -15.37 9.12
N ASP A 68 -5.06 -15.36 9.01
CA ASP A 68 -4.28 -14.16 9.22
C ASP A 68 -4.50 -13.11 8.13
N GLY A 69 -4.16 -11.85 8.43
CA GLY A 69 -4.37 -10.73 7.51
C GLY A 69 -3.52 -10.80 6.24
N ILE A 70 -2.37 -11.47 6.28
CA ILE A 70 -1.51 -11.66 5.10
C ILE A 70 -2.17 -12.62 4.12
N ALA A 71 -2.66 -13.76 4.63
CA ALA A 71 -3.40 -14.73 3.82
C ALA A 71 -4.71 -14.14 3.27
N ALA A 72 -5.46 -13.39 4.09
CA ALA A 72 -6.67 -12.68 3.67
C ALA A 72 -6.36 -11.64 2.58
N THR A 73 -5.31 -10.83 2.73
CA THR A 73 -4.86 -9.87 1.73
C THR A 73 -4.52 -10.54 0.41
N ARG A 74 -3.70 -11.61 0.45
CA ARG A 74 -3.33 -12.37 -0.76
C ARG A 74 -4.56 -12.93 -1.47
N HIS A 75 -5.52 -13.46 -0.71
CA HIS A 75 -6.76 -13.98 -1.28
C HIS A 75 -7.57 -12.88 -1.97
N LEU A 76 -7.79 -11.73 -1.34
CA LEU A 76 -8.50 -10.60 -1.94
C LEU A 76 -7.87 -10.19 -3.27
N VAL A 77 -6.56 -10.02 -3.25
CA VAL A 77 -5.78 -9.53 -4.38
C VAL A 77 -5.79 -10.49 -5.57
N THR A 78 -5.78 -11.80 -5.32
CA THR A 78 -5.74 -12.81 -6.38
C THR A 78 -7.11 -13.22 -6.88
N SER A 79 -8.18 -13.06 -6.07
CA SER A 79 -9.52 -13.53 -6.40
C SER A 79 -10.45 -12.45 -6.96
N LEU A 80 -10.11 -11.16 -6.80
CA LEU A 80 -10.94 -10.05 -7.28
C LEU A 80 -10.26 -9.32 -8.43
N PRO A 81 -11.00 -8.96 -9.50
CA PRO A 81 -10.45 -8.14 -10.60
C PRO A 81 -10.08 -6.73 -10.12
N GLU A 82 -10.87 -6.15 -9.24
CA GLU A 82 -10.65 -4.84 -8.63
C GLU A 82 -10.71 -4.98 -7.09
N PRO A 83 -9.62 -5.42 -6.46
CA PRO A 83 -9.60 -5.56 -5.01
C PRO A 83 -9.53 -4.20 -4.32
N PRO A 84 -10.13 -4.05 -3.11
CA PRO A 84 -9.98 -2.85 -2.30
C PRO A 84 -8.50 -2.62 -1.95
N ARG A 85 -8.17 -1.40 -1.58
CA ARG A 85 -6.85 -1.08 -1.05
C ARG A 85 -6.70 -1.67 0.35
N VAL A 86 -5.61 -2.38 0.61
CA VAL A 86 -5.38 -2.99 1.94
C VAL A 86 -4.28 -2.21 2.66
N LEU A 87 -4.64 -1.60 3.79
CA LEU A 87 -3.72 -0.98 4.72
C LEU A 87 -3.56 -1.90 5.93
N VAL A 88 -2.38 -2.48 6.07
CA VAL A 88 -2.10 -3.42 7.15
C VAL A 88 -1.78 -2.68 8.45
N LEU A 89 -2.40 -3.11 9.55
CA LEU A 89 -2.12 -2.65 10.90
C LEU A 89 -1.29 -3.70 11.64
N THR A 90 -0.24 -3.27 12.35
CA THR A 90 0.60 -4.18 13.13
C THR A 90 1.02 -3.55 14.44
N THR A 91 1.14 -4.36 15.49
CA THR A 91 1.63 -3.92 16.80
C THR A 91 3.13 -3.73 16.84
N PHE A 92 3.88 -4.47 16.03
CA PHE A 92 5.34 -4.46 16.00
C PHE A 92 5.84 -4.21 14.58
N GLY A 93 6.87 -3.38 14.47
CA GLY A 93 7.69 -3.26 13.25
C GLY A 93 8.58 -4.50 13.07
N ASN A 94 7.99 -5.72 13.20
CA ASN A 94 8.70 -6.94 12.91
C ASN A 94 8.79 -7.06 11.39
N ASP A 95 10.00 -6.89 10.91
CA ASP A 95 10.36 -6.72 9.52
C ASP A 95 9.80 -7.82 8.60
N GLY A 96 9.69 -9.06 9.07
CA GLY A 96 9.15 -10.18 8.30
C GLY A 96 7.68 -10.01 7.91
N TYR A 97 6.83 -9.63 8.86
CA TYR A 97 5.38 -9.50 8.60
C TYR A 97 5.03 -8.35 7.67
N VAL A 98 5.76 -7.24 7.77
CA VAL A 98 5.54 -6.08 6.88
C VAL A 98 5.90 -6.45 5.45
N TYR A 99 7.03 -7.13 5.25
CA TYR A 99 7.45 -7.60 3.93
C TYR A 99 6.44 -8.59 3.33
N ASP A 100 6.04 -9.61 4.11
CA ASP A 100 5.07 -10.61 3.66
C ASP A 100 3.71 -9.99 3.31
N ALA A 101 3.27 -8.97 4.07
CA ALA A 101 2.05 -8.22 3.78
C ALA A 101 2.15 -7.43 2.45
N LEU A 102 3.28 -6.77 2.23
CA LEU A 102 3.53 -6.05 0.97
C LEU A 102 3.61 -7.02 -0.22
N GLN A 103 4.29 -8.16 -0.07
CA GLN A 103 4.30 -9.21 -1.09
C GLN A 103 2.90 -9.81 -1.35
N ALA A 104 2.07 -9.93 -0.32
CA ALA A 104 0.69 -10.38 -0.46
C ALA A 104 -0.17 -9.37 -1.22
N GLY A 105 0.29 -8.14 -1.38
CA GLY A 105 -0.37 -7.08 -2.11
C GLY A 105 -0.98 -5.97 -1.27
N ALA A 106 -0.58 -5.81 -0.01
CA ALA A 106 -0.95 -4.65 0.78
C ALA A 106 -0.43 -3.36 0.12
N THR A 107 -1.26 -2.32 0.12
CA THR A 107 -0.93 -1.00 -0.43
C THR A 107 -0.03 -0.20 0.53
N GLY A 108 -0.05 -0.54 1.81
CA GLY A 108 0.77 0.07 2.83
C GLY A 108 0.64 -0.63 4.18
N PHE A 109 1.39 -0.13 5.15
CA PHE A 109 1.26 -0.57 6.54
C PHE A 109 1.33 0.61 7.51
N LEU A 110 0.79 0.40 8.71
CA LEU A 110 0.80 1.36 9.80
C LEU A 110 0.96 0.61 11.14
N LEU A 111 1.60 1.25 12.10
CA LEU A 111 1.68 0.69 13.45
C LEU A 111 0.38 0.98 14.21
N LYS A 112 -0.17 0.01 14.95
CA LYS A 112 -1.38 0.19 15.79
C LYS A 112 -1.22 1.30 16.85
N ARG A 113 0.03 1.68 17.18
CA ARG A 113 0.36 2.82 18.07
C ARG A 113 0.41 4.17 17.36
N ALA A 114 0.09 4.25 16.08
CA ALA A 114 0.04 5.49 15.35
C ALA A 114 -1.00 6.44 15.96
N ARG A 115 -0.72 7.74 15.88
CA ARG A 115 -1.65 8.77 16.37
C ARG A 115 -2.92 8.78 15.50
N PRO A 116 -4.08 9.14 16.07
CA PRO A 116 -5.35 9.21 15.34
C PRO A 116 -5.24 9.96 14.00
N ALA A 117 -4.60 11.12 13.99
CA ALA A 117 -4.40 11.90 12.77
C ALA A 117 -3.55 11.18 11.70
N GLU A 118 -2.60 10.34 12.12
CA GLU A 118 -1.78 9.54 11.19
C GLU A 118 -2.60 8.42 10.56
N ILE A 119 -3.51 7.78 11.32
CA ILE A 119 -4.41 6.75 10.83
C ILE A 119 -5.36 7.33 9.77
N VAL A 120 -6.00 8.45 10.09
CA VAL A 120 -6.91 9.17 9.17
C VAL A 120 -6.18 9.55 7.87
N GLN A 121 -5.00 10.16 7.99
CA GLN A 121 -4.20 10.55 6.83
C GLN A 121 -3.75 9.35 6.00
N ALA A 122 -3.42 8.24 6.66
CA ALA A 122 -3.04 7.00 6.01
C ALA A 122 -4.18 6.42 5.15
N VAL A 123 -5.40 6.38 5.69
CA VAL A 123 -6.58 5.94 4.95
C VAL A 123 -6.82 6.80 3.72
N ARG A 124 -6.79 8.13 3.87
CA ARG A 124 -6.97 9.07 2.74
C ARG A 124 -5.91 8.89 1.66
N THR A 125 -4.65 8.72 2.06
CA THR A 125 -3.53 8.50 1.13
C THR A 125 -3.71 7.20 0.35
N VAL A 126 -4.01 6.11 1.04
CA VAL A 126 -4.23 4.80 0.42
C VAL A 126 -5.44 4.82 -0.52
N ALA A 127 -6.56 5.42 -0.11
CA ALA A 127 -7.77 5.53 -0.94
C ALA A 127 -7.52 6.26 -2.27
N ARG A 128 -6.63 7.26 -2.29
CA ARG A 128 -6.22 7.98 -3.51
C ARG A 128 -5.26 7.18 -4.41
N GLY A 129 -4.89 5.97 -4.02
CA GLY A 129 -3.90 5.17 -4.73
C GLY A 129 -2.46 5.67 -4.55
N GLU A 130 -2.24 6.56 -3.60
CA GLU A 130 -0.91 6.99 -3.18
C GLU A 130 -0.33 5.97 -2.20
N SER A 131 0.99 5.84 -2.18
CA SER A 131 1.67 4.87 -1.33
C SER A 131 2.06 5.47 0.02
N LEU A 132 1.77 4.75 1.10
CA LEU A 132 2.28 5.04 2.44
C LEU A 132 3.64 4.39 2.70
N LEU A 133 4.37 4.05 1.67
CA LEU A 133 5.70 3.49 1.87
C LEU A 133 6.62 4.54 2.47
N PHE A 134 7.15 4.21 3.63
CA PHE A 134 8.43 4.74 4.09
C PHE A 134 9.53 3.96 3.36
N PRO A 135 10.14 4.50 2.29
CA PRO A 135 11.07 3.75 1.44
C PRO A 135 12.26 3.21 2.21
N ALA A 136 12.66 3.92 3.27
CA ALA A 136 13.71 3.47 4.19
C ALA A 136 13.32 2.16 4.88
N ALA A 137 12.09 2.04 5.40
CA ALA A 137 11.64 0.83 6.08
C ALA A 137 11.54 -0.37 5.12
N VAL A 138 11.03 -0.16 3.91
CA VAL A 138 10.96 -1.23 2.89
C VAL A 138 12.35 -1.64 2.43
N ARG A 139 13.23 -0.68 2.20
CA ARG A 139 14.63 -0.92 1.84
C ARG A 139 15.35 -1.75 2.91
N ASP A 140 15.25 -1.35 4.17
CA ASP A 140 15.93 -2.00 5.29
C ASP A 140 15.37 -3.43 5.49
N LEU A 141 14.06 -3.62 5.29
CA LEU A 141 13.37 -4.90 5.25
C LEU A 141 13.93 -5.85 4.20
N ILE A 142 14.03 -5.40 2.96
CA ILE A 142 14.52 -6.22 1.85
C ILE A 142 16.01 -6.49 2.00
N ALA A 143 16.77 -5.54 2.52
CA ALA A 143 18.21 -5.73 2.80
C ALA A 143 18.47 -6.82 3.85
N THR A 144 17.59 -6.99 4.84
CA THR A 144 17.71 -8.02 5.89
C THR A 144 17.27 -9.40 5.42
N GLN A 145 16.33 -9.48 4.46
CA GLN A 145 15.79 -10.76 3.96
C GLN A 145 16.67 -11.46 2.91
N GLY A 146 17.72 -10.80 2.41
CA GLY A 146 18.77 -11.44 1.58
C GLY A 146 18.33 -11.99 0.22
N ARG A 147 17.11 -11.68 -0.25
CA ARG A 147 16.60 -12.11 -1.55
C ARG A 147 16.95 -11.09 -2.63
N ALA A 148 18.14 -11.20 -3.19
CA ALA A 148 18.42 -10.67 -4.51
C ALA A 148 17.74 -11.60 -5.54
N GLY A 149 16.50 -11.34 -5.84
CA GLY A 149 15.77 -11.99 -6.94
C GLY A 149 16.29 -11.40 -8.26
N GLY A 150 16.84 -12.26 -9.14
CA GLY A 150 17.45 -11.81 -10.37
C GLY A 150 16.46 -11.30 -11.40
N ASP A 151 16.95 -10.43 -12.26
CA ASP A 151 16.61 -10.19 -13.68
C ASP A 151 15.16 -9.88 -14.13
N ALA A 152 14.15 -9.92 -13.24
CA ALA A 152 12.75 -9.76 -13.61
C ALA A 152 12.43 -8.40 -14.27
N LEU A 153 13.17 -7.34 -13.97
CA LEU A 153 12.94 -6.01 -14.57
C LEU A 153 13.71 -5.76 -15.88
N ARG A 154 14.73 -6.57 -16.20
CA ARG A 154 15.42 -6.45 -17.49
C ARG A 154 14.52 -6.80 -18.68
N GLY A 155 13.46 -7.61 -18.44
CA GLY A 155 12.45 -7.96 -19.43
C GLY A 155 11.24 -7.02 -19.49
N ALA A 156 11.07 -6.12 -18.53
CA ALA A 156 9.88 -5.27 -18.43
C ALA A 156 9.81 -4.14 -19.46
N GLY A 157 10.88 -3.90 -20.24
CA GLY A 157 10.89 -2.91 -21.32
C GLY A 157 10.71 -1.47 -20.83
N LEU A 158 11.20 -1.15 -19.62
CA LEU A 158 11.21 0.23 -19.13
C LEU A 158 12.12 1.08 -20.00
N THR A 159 11.66 2.26 -20.39
CA THR A 159 12.52 3.29 -20.99
C THR A 159 13.45 3.88 -19.93
N ASP A 160 14.53 4.55 -20.35
CA ASP A 160 15.46 5.24 -19.43
C ASP A 160 14.70 6.20 -18.49
N ARG A 161 13.72 6.93 -19.02
CA ARG A 161 12.90 7.88 -18.26
C ARG A 161 11.98 7.19 -17.25
N GLU A 162 11.37 6.09 -17.60
CA GLU A 162 10.55 5.28 -16.69
C GLU A 162 11.41 4.65 -15.60
N GLY A 163 12.61 4.17 -15.95
CA GLY A 163 13.57 3.68 -14.97
C GLY A 163 14.02 4.77 -13.98
N GLU A 164 14.23 5.99 -14.46
CA GLU A 164 14.55 7.15 -13.63
C GLU A 164 13.37 7.49 -12.68
N VAL A 165 12.16 7.54 -13.22
CA VAL A 165 10.95 7.75 -12.40
C VAL A 165 10.78 6.66 -11.34
N LEU A 166 11.01 5.39 -11.69
CA LEU A 166 10.92 4.27 -10.73
C LEU A 166 11.96 4.41 -9.60
N ARG A 167 13.17 4.89 -9.88
CA ARG A 167 14.15 5.17 -8.82
C ARG A 167 13.67 6.25 -7.85
N TRP A 168 13.07 7.32 -8.35
CA TRP A 168 12.50 8.37 -7.51
C TRP A 168 11.29 7.88 -6.70
N VAL A 169 10.44 7.06 -7.34
CA VAL A 169 9.33 6.37 -6.67
C VAL A 169 9.84 5.53 -5.50
N ALA A 170 10.89 4.76 -5.68
CA ALA A 170 11.46 3.91 -4.65
C ALA A 170 12.22 4.69 -3.55
N ARG A 171 12.59 5.94 -3.81
CA ARG A 171 13.06 6.88 -2.79
C ARG A 171 11.91 7.50 -1.97
N GLY A 172 10.65 7.29 -2.38
CA GLY A 172 9.47 7.79 -1.71
C GLY A 172 9.02 9.19 -2.12
N LEU A 173 9.58 9.74 -3.17
CA LEU A 173 9.16 11.06 -3.63
C LEU A 173 7.73 10.98 -4.19
N SER A 174 6.89 11.92 -3.81
CA SER A 174 5.58 12.13 -4.44
C SER A 174 5.72 12.52 -5.91
N ASN A 175 4.65 12.38 -6.69
CA ASN A 175 4.67 12.80 -8.08
C ASN A 175 5.02 14.29 -8.25
N ALA A 176 4.62 15.14 -7.30
CA ALA A 176 4.95 16.56 -7.30
C ALA A 176 6.46 16.82 -7.04
N GLU A 177 7.09 16.03 -6.17
CA GLU A 177 8.53 16.10 -5.93
C GLU A 177 9.31 15.58 -7.12
N ILE A 178 8.89 14.44 -7.71
CA ILE A 178 9.49 13.90 -8.94
C ILE A 178 9.40 14.92 -10.09
N ALA A 179 8.26 15.62 -10.21
CA ALA A 179 8.09 16.63 -11.25
C ALA A 179 9.08 17.78 -11.09
N ARG A 180 9.38 18.18 -9.86
CA ARG A 180 10.41 19.20 -9.56
C ARG A 180 11.82 18.71 -9.87
N GLU A 181 12.17 17.50 -9.44
CA GLU A 181 13.49 16.90 -9.69
C GLU A 181 13.76 16.71 -11.20
N LEU A 182 12.76 16.28 -11.94
CA LEU A 182 12.88 16.01 -13.38
C LEU A 182 12.60 17.22 -14.27
N VAL A 183 12.21 18.35 -13.69
CA VAL A 183 11.84 19.60 -14.37
C VAL A 183 10.77 19.37 -15.45
N VAL A 184 9.70 18.64 -15.08
CA VAL A 184 8.57 18.33 -15.96
C VAL A 184 7.24 18.63 -15.29
N GLY A 185 6.14 18.60 -16.05
CA GLY A 185 4.80 18.78 -15.52
C GLY A 185 4.34 17.58 -14.65
N LEU A 186 3.48 17.83 -13.65
CA LEU A 186 2.92 16.81 -12.79
C LEU A 186 2.20 15.70 -13.59
N GLU A 187 1.43 16.08 -14.61
CA GLU A 187 0.72 15.12 -15.46
C GLU A 187 1.66 14.22 -16.26
N THR A 188 2.81 14.74 -16.65
CA THR A 188 3.87 13.93 -17.30
C THR A 188 4.40 12.86 -16.36
N VAL A 189 4.62 13.21 -15.09
CA VAL A 189 5.05 12.23 -14.07
C VAL A 189 3.97 11.19 -13.82
N LYS A 190 2.70 11.59 -13.69
CA LYS A 190 1.58 10.65 -13.55
C LYS A 190 1.53 9.65 -14.71
N THR A 191 1.74 10.11 -15.93
CA THR A 191 1.79 9.25 -17.11
C THR A 191 2.97 8.27 -17.04
N HIS A 192 4.17 8.73 -16.68
CA HIS A 192 5.31 7.83 -16.52
C HIS A 192 5.10 6.81 -15.41
N VAL A 193 4.55 7.21 -14.26
CA VAL A 193 4.20 6.28 -13.17
C VAL A 193 3.19 5.25 -13.67
N GLY A 194 2.12 5.66 -14.34
CA GLY A 194 1.14 4.75 -14.92
C GLY A 194 1.75 3.73 -15.89
N ASN A 195 2.66 4.18 -16.76
CA ASN A 195 3.38 3.31 -17.69
C ASN A 195 4.29 2.31 -16.95
N VAL A 196 4.98 2.77 -15.91
CA VAL A 196 5.82 1.90 -15.05
C VAL A 196 4.96 0.82 -14.43
N LEU A 197 3.83 1.19 -13.81
CA LEU A 197 2.91 0.22 -13.18
C LEU A 197 2.43 -0.81 -14.21
N ALA A 198 1.98 -0.37 -15.37
CA ALA A 198 1.50 -1.25 -16.43
C ALA A 198 2.58 -2.23 -16.92
N LYS A 199 3.81 -1.76 -17.14
CA LYS A 199 4.93 -2.57 -17.60
C LYS A 199 5.42 -3.58 -16.56
N LEU A 200 5.33 -3.24 -15.28
CA LEU A 200 5.67 -4.11 -14.16
C LEU A 200 4.52 -5.06 -13.77
N GLY A 201 3.32 -4.89 -14.31
CA GLY A 201 2.12 -5.58 -13.83
C GLY A 201 1.79 -5.22 -12.37
N ALA A 202 2.26 -4.06 -11.91
CA ALA A 202 2.07 -3.58 -10.55
C ALA A 202 0.73 -2.85 -10.44
N ARG A 203 -0.08 -3.19 -9.44
CA ARG A 203 -1.41 -2.57 -9.25
C ARG A 203 -1.33 -1.17 -8.66
N ASP A 204 -0.29 -0.91 -7.91
CA ASP A 204 -0.05 0.36 -7.25
C ASP A 204 1.45 0.65 -7.11
N ARG A 205 1.73 1.84 -6.61
CA ARG A 205 3.09 2.34 -6.40
C ARG A 205 3.90 1.46 -5.44
N THR A 206 3.25 0.89 -4.42
CA THR A 206 3.87 0.01 -3.44
C THR A 206 4.41 -1.25 -4.11
N GLN A 207 3.58 -1.88 -4.94
CA GLN A 207 3.96 -3.07 -5.69
C GLN A 207 5.11 -2.80 -6.65
N ALA A 208 5.14 -1.64 -7.29
CA ALA A 208 6.26 -1.24 -8.15
C ALA A 208 7.57 -1.10 -7.36
N VAL A 209 7.51 -0.56 -6.14
CA VAL A 209 8.69 -0.45 -5.26
C VAL A 209 9.18 -1.83 -4.81
N VAL A 210 8.27 -2.71 -4.37
CA VAL A 210 8.62 -4.10 -4.01
C VAL A 210 9.29 -4.79 -5.19
N ALA A 211 8.70 -4.74 -6.39
CA ALA A 211 9.25 -5.33 -7.60
C ALA A 211 10.63 -4.76 -7.97
N ALA A 212 10.85 -3.45 -7.80
CA ALA A 212 12.13 -2.81 -8.09
C ALA A 212 13.27 -3.29 -7.18
N TYR A 213 12.97 -3.54 -5.91
CA TYR A 213 13.96 -4.09 -4.98
C TYR A 213 14.16 -5.59 -5.17
N GLU A 214 13.09 -6.38 -5.35
CA GLU A 214 13.16 -7.84 -5.52
C GLU A 214 13.91 -8.24 -6.80
N SER A 215 13.73 -7.47 -7.87
CA SER A 215 14.44 -7.69 -9.13
C SER A 215 15.91 -7.26 -9.09
N GLY A 216 16.36 -6.59 -8.01
CA GLY A 216 17.71 -6.01 -7.95
C GLY A 216 17.89 -4.77 -8.87
N PHE A 217 16.80 -4.21 -9.42
CA PHE A 217 16.87 -2.95 -10.17
C PHE A 217 17.35 -1.79 -9.29
N ILE A 218 16.99 -1.86 -8.01
CA ILE A 218 17.51 -0.98 -6.96
C ILE A 218 18.18 -1.86 -5.91
N ASP A 219 19.47 -1.57 -5.67
CA ASP A 219 20.22 -2.24 -4.60
C ASP A 219 19.82 -1.61 -3.25
N PRO A 220 19.21 -2.37 -2.32
CA PRO A 220 18.84 -1.85 -1.02
C PRO A 220 20.04 -1.42 -0.17
N ARG A 221 21.25 -1.96 -0.46
CA ARG A 221 22.49 -1.64 0.24
C ARG A 221 23.21 -0.42 -0.32
N ARG A 222 22.84 0.00 -1.53
CA ARG A 222 23.42 1.14 -2.21
C ARG A 222 22.28 2.11 -2.58
N PRO A 223 21.95 3.07 -1.68
CA PRO A 223 20.93 4.04 -2.02
C PRO A 223 21.29 4.69 -3.35
N PRO A 224 20.33 4.83 -4.27
CA PRO A 224 20.57 5.53 -5.52
C PRO A 224 21.02 6.96 -5.20
N GLU A 225 22.13 7.41 -5.80
CA GLU A 225 22.67 8.77 -5.71
C GLU A 225 21.69 9.79 -6.28
#